data_8bb949c584a025b59087f7428b05d850
#
_entry.id   8bb949c584a025b59087f7428b05d850
#
_cell.length_a   1.000
_cell.length_b   1.000
_cell.length_c   1.000
_cell.angle_alpha   90.00
_cell.angle_beta   90.00
_cell.angle_gamma   90.00
#
_symmetry.space_group_name_H-M   'P 1'
#
loop_
_entity.id
_entity.type
_entity.pdbx_description
1 polymer ?
#
loop_
_entity_poly.entity_id
_entity_poly.type
_entity_poly.pdbx_seq_one_letter_code
_entity_poly.pdbx_strand_id
1 'polypeptide(L)'
;ILLEDASVALEGVIINGSNQINRPDRKLVFPSERQMKVSTNGVNLLQELMLPRIQVNPMNNEIGISGGGELQIRINGVKADINEIKALRPADIIRIEYHDNPGLRYGNAEIVLDYIVRRPDTGGSFGTDLSQGINAMWGSYNVFGKVNHKKSEFGLSYYMGPRDFYGMYRDNEETFRLADGNTTQRVEKGEPSHAMLFMQNLNVSYSLQASKNSLFSATFRLRGNNQPNWDYQGVLYNVNDETDMVNMIDRTKNSWTRPSLDLYYQQNLKKKQTLVFNLVGTYNREKSHRIYQESLHNEMLTDINNN
;
A
#
# COMPACT_ATOMS: atom_id res chain seq x y z
N ILE A 1 -12.72 -57.21 52.35
CA ILE A 1 -12.80 -56.36 51.16
C ILE A 1 -11.63 -55.40 51.26
N LEU A 2 -10.60 -55.64 50.46
CA LEU A 2 -9.46 -54.69 50.31
C LEU A 2 -9.90 -53.69 49.25
N LEU A 3 -9.98 -52.41 49.63
CA LEU A 3 -10.10 -51.28 48.68
C LEU A 3 -8.70 -50.95 48.18
N GLU A 4 -8.44 -51.11 46.87
CA GLU A 4 -7.29 -50.58 46.21
C GLU A 4 -7.48 -49.10 45.96
N ASP A 5 -6.58 -48.25 46.48
CA ASP A 5 -6.52 -46.84 46.16
C ASP A 5 -6.15 -46.63 44.68
N ALA A 6 -7.12 -46.35 43.84
CA ALA A 6 -6.86 -45.91 42.47
C ALA A 6 -6.57 -44.40 42.49
N SER A 7 -5.29 -44.03 42.47
CA SER A 7 -4.91 -42.64 42.22
C SER A 7 -5.22 -42.27 40.78
N VAL A 8 -6.27 -41.47 40.59
CA VAL A 8 -6.55 -40.79 39.30
C VAL A 8 -5.55 -39.65 39.17
N ALA A 9 -4.54 -39.81 38.33
CA ALA A 9 -3.71 -38.68 37.93
C ALA A 9 -4.58 -37.69 37.13
N LEU A 10 -4.89 -36.56 37.74
CA LEU A 10 -5.48 -35.44 37.00
C LEU A 10 -4.43 -34.94 36.00
N GLU A 11 -4.75 -35.00 34.70
CA GLU A 11 -3.97 -34.32 33.70
C GLU A 11 -3.86 -32.85 34.10
N GLY A 12 -2.61 -32.36 34.17
CA GLY A 12 -2.36 -31.00 34.61
C GLY A 12 -3.13 -30.00 33.75
N VAL A 13 -3.92 -29.13 34.40
CA VAL A 13 -4.58 -28.03 33.73
C VAL A 13 -3.48 -27.11 33.19
N ILE A 14 -3.25 -27.15 31.90
CA ILE A 14 -2.39 -26.17 31.22
C ILE A 14 -3.16 -24.85 31.26
N ILE A 15 -2.83 -23.98 32.21
CA ILE A 15 -3.28 -22.59 32.18
C ILE A 15 -2.52 -21.92 31.04
N ASN A 16 -3.16 -21.78 29.88
CA ASN A 16 -2.68 -20.92 28.83
C ASN A 16 -2.69 -19.49 29.39
N GLY A 17 -1.52 -19.01 29.82
CA GLY A 17 -1.31 -17.62 30.17
C GLY A 17 -1.76 -16.73 29.01
N SER A 18 -2.25 -15.52 29.29
CA SER A 18 -2.69 -14.61 28.25
C SER A 18 -1.58 -14.43 27.20
N ASN A 19 -1.88 -14.69 25.94
CA ASN A 19 -0.94 -14.50 24.83
C ASN A 19 -0.60 -13.00 24.58
N GLN A 20 -0.96 -12.13 25.53
CA GLN A 20 -0.75 -10.69 25.45
C GLN A 20 -0.19 -10.16 26.78
N ILE A 21 0.84 -9.31 26.66
CA ILE A 21 1.44 -8.60 27.78
C ILE A 21 1.28 -7.10 27.53
N ASN A 22 0.54 -6.42 28.39
CA ASN A 22 0.41 -4.96 28.32
C ASN A 22 1.64 -4.28 28.92
N ARG A 23 2.23 -3.35 28.18
CA ARG A 23 3.28 -2.43 28.61
C ARG A 23 2.72 -1.00 28.57
N PRO A 24 3.33 -0.03 29.26
CA PRO A 24 2.83 1.35 29.25
C PRO A 24 2.78 2.00 27.87
N ASP A 25 3.64 1.58 26.94
CA ASP A 25 3.83 2.15 25.59
C ASP A 25 3.39 1.22 24.45
N ARG A 26 3.05 -0.05 24.76
CA ARG A 26 2.69 -1.04 23.75
C ARG A 26 2.07 -2.29 24.35
N LYS A 27 1.44 -3.09 23.49
CA LYS A 27 1.04 -4.47 23.80
C LYS A 27 1.96 -5.44 23.09
N LEU A 28 2.46 -6.43 23.80
CA LEU A 28 3.21 -7.53 23.23
C LEU A 28 2.22 -8.67 22.97
N VAL A 29 2.07 -9.06 21.73
CA VAL A 29 1.12 -10.10 21.32
C VAL A 29 1.91 -11.30 20.81
N PHE A 30 1.77 -12.45 21.47
CA PHE A 30 2.46 -13.69 21.14
C PHE A 30 1.49 -14.61 20.41
N PRO A 31 1.76 -14.95 19.13
CA PRO A 31 0.93 -15.89 18.40
C PRO A 31 0.93 -17.27 19.05
N SER A 32 -0.22 -17.89 19.19
CA SER A 32 -0.32 -19.28 19.61
C SER A 32 0.11 -20.23 18.48
N GLU A 33 0.49 -21.47 18.84
CA GLU A 33 0.81 -22.49 17.84
C GLU A 33 -0.33 -22.73 16.84
N ARG A 34 -1.59 -22.68 17.32
CA ARG A 34 -2.77 -22.81 16.46
C ARG A 34 -2.82 -21.68 15.43
N GLN A 35 -2.69 -20.43 15.86
CA GLN A 35 -2.71 -19.27 14.97
C GLN A 35 -1.57 -19.31 13.95
N MET A 36 -0.36 -19.73 14.37
CA MET A 36 0.76 -19.91 13.46
C MET A 36 0.52 -21.03 12.42
N LYS A 37 -0.14 -22.12 12.81
CA LYS A 37 -0.42 -23.25 11.90
C LYS A 37 -1.50 -22.95 10.86
N VAL A 38 -2.51 -22.17 11.20
CA VAL A 38 -3.60 -21.81 10.27
C VAL A 38 -3.25 -20.63 9.36
N SER A 39 -2.21 -19.87 9.68
CA SER A 39 -1.76 -18.72 8.91
C SER A 39 -0.74 -19.14 7.86
N THR A 40 -0.84 -18.56 6.66
CA THR A 40 0.09 -18.82 5.55
C THR A 40 1.23 -17.80 5.49
N ASN A 41 1.01 -16.60 6.02
CA ASN A 41 1.97 -15.49 6.01
C ASN A 41 1.71 -14.51 7.18
N GLY A 42 2.54 -13.47 7.28
CA GLY A 42 2.43 -12.49 8.37
C GLY A 42 1.13 -11.67 8.36
N VAL A 43 0.51 -11.47 7.19
CA VAL A 43 -0.77 -10.76 7.08
C VAL A 43 -1.93 -11.62 7.58
N ASN A 44 -1.98 -12.90 7.18
CA ASN A 44 -2.99 -13.83 7.68
C ASN A 44 -2.85 -14.03 9.19
N LEU A 45 -1.63 -14.07 9.71
CA LEU A 45 -1.41 -14.17 11.15
C LEU A 45 -1.99 -12.94 11.88
N LEU A 46 -1.84 -11.74 11.32
CA LEU A 46 -2.42 -10.54 11.91
C LEU A 46 -3.95 -10.60 11.98
N GLN A 47 -4.59 -11.17 10.96
CA GLN A 47 -6.03 -11.42 10.94
C GLN A 47 -6.46 -12.35 12.07
N GLU A 48 -5.72 -13.46 12.29
CA GLU A 48 -5.98 -14.42 13.37
C GLU A 48 -5.79 -13.84 14.78
N LEU A 49 -4.94 -12.82 14.90
CA LEU A 49 -4.67 -12.14 16.18
C LEU A 49 -5.77 -11.15 16.60
N MET A 50 -6.64 -10.73 15.67
CA MET A 50 -7.78 -9.82 15.92
C MET A 50 -7.41 -8.60 16.76
N LEU A 51 -6.34 -7.89 16.37
CA LEU A 51 -5.88 -6.73 17.13
C LEU A 51 -6.89 -5.58 17.07
N PRO A 52 -7.08 -4.84 18.16
CA PRO A 52 -8.00 -3.70 18.19
C PRO A 52 -7.70 -2.69 17.09
N ARG A 53 -8.72 -2.13 16.44
CA ARG A 53 -8.62 -1.14 15.37
C ARG A 53 -7.89 -1.60 14.09
N ILE A 54 -7.32 -2.81 14.05
CA ILE A 54 -6.68 -3.34 12.86
C ILE A 54 -7.70 -4.11 12.02
N GLN A 55 -7.76 -3.76 10.76
CA GLN A 55 -8.56 -4.44 9.74
C GLN A 55 -7.66 -5.06 8.70
N VAL A 56 -7.91 -6.31 8.38
CA VAL A 56 -7.20 -7.04 7.33
C VAL A 56 -8.21 -7.41 6.26
N ASN A 57 -7.99 -6.98 5.03
CA ASN A 57 -8.76 -7.43 3.88
C ASN A 57 -8.10 -8.70 3.31
N PRO A 58 -8.73 -9.87 3.45
CA PRO A 58 -8.12 -11.13 3.01
C PRO A 58 -8.03 -11.27 1.48
N MET A 59 -8.83 -10.51 0.72
CA MET A 59 -8.86 -10.61 -0.75
C MET A 59 -7.62 -9.99 -1.40
N ASN A 60 -7.16 -8.86 -0.89
CA ASN A 60 -5.99 -8.13 -1.43
C ASN A 60 -4.82 -8.06 -0.44
N ASN A 61 -4.96 -8.69 0.73
CA ASN A 61 -4.00 -8.68 1.82
C ASN A 61 -3.60 -7.26 2.27
N GLU A 62 -4.54 -6.33 2.25
CA GLU A 62 -4.34 -4.98 2.77
C GLU A 62 -4.58 -4.94 4.27
N ILE A 63 -3.80 -4.12 4.96
CA ILE A 63 -3.94 -3.86 6.38
C ILE A 63 -4.30 -2.38 6.55
N GLY A 64 -5.35 -2.10 7.29
CA GLY A 64 -5.84 -0.76 7.57
C GLY A 64 -6.19 -0.54 9.03
N ILE A 65 -6.56 0.69 9.37
CA ILE A 65 -7.05 1.09 10.68
C ILE A 65 -8.55 1.37 10.59
N SER A 66 -9.32 0.76 11.49
CA SER A 66 -10.74 1.10 11.65
C SER A 66 -10.89 2.55 12.12
N GLY A 67 -11.63 3.34 11.37
CA GLY A 67 -11.78 4.77 11.61
C GLY A 67 -10.76 5.65 10.88
N GLY A 68 -9.88 5.05 10.07
CA GLY A 68 -8.83 5.78 9.33
C GLY A 68 -7.57 6.03 10.16
N GLY A 69 -6.63 6.77 9.57
CA GLY A 69 -5.34 7.07 10.18
C GLY A 69 -4.15 6.41 9.51
N GLU A 70 -2.94 6.82 9.88
CA GLU A 70 -1.70 6.29 9.31
C GLU A 70 -1.24 5.06 10.10
N LEU A 71 -1.15 3.91 9.40
CA LEU A 71 -0.56 2.69 9.92
C LEU A 71 0.91 2.59 9.50
N GLN A 72 1.80 2.41 10.48
CA GLN A 72 3.19 2.12 10.20
C GLN A 72 3.50 0.67 10.55
N ILE A 73 4.01 -0.08 9.58
CA ILE A 73 4.43 -1.47 9.77
C ILE A 73 5.95 -1.53 9.85
N ARG A 74 6.47 -2.36 10.75
CA ARG A 74 7.90 -2.55 11.01
C ARG A 74 8.23 -4.02 11.17
N ILE A 75 9.49 -4.36 10.88
CA ILE A 75 10.07 -5.67 11.18
C ILE A 75 11.35 -5.44 11.99
N ASN A 76 11.41 -5.95 13.21
CA ASN A 76 12.54 -5.79 14.12
C ASN A 76 12.99 -4.32 14.26
N GLY A 77 12.05 -3.37 14.33
CA GLY A 77 12.31 -1.95 14.46
C GLY A 77 12.57 -1.20 13.15
N VAL A 78 12.66 -1.86 12.00
CA VAL A 78 12.84 -1.23 10.67
C VAL A 78 11.49 -1.08 9.99
N LYS A 79 11.22 0.07 9.38
CA LYS A 79 10.00 0.31 8.60
C LYS A 79 9.95 -0.67 7.42
N ALA A 80 8.83 -1.36 7.27
CA ALA A 80 8.61 -2.40 6.26
C ALA A 80 7.35 -2.10 5.44
N ASP A 81 7.28 -2.67 4.25
CA ASP A 81 6.08 -2.63 3.42
C ASP A 81 5.25 -3.92 3.57
N ILE A 82 4.04 -3.91 2.98
CA ILE A 82 3.11 -5.03 3.08
C ILE A 82 3.67 -6.32 2.44
N ASN A 83 4.50 -6.20 1.41
CA ASN A 83 5.06 -7.34 0.72
C ASN A 83 6.11 -8.06 1.59
N GLU A 84 6.83 -7.30 2.40
CA GLU A 84 7.74 -7.86 3.38
C GLU A 84 6.98 -8.68 4.44
N ILE A 85 5.80 -8.21 4.84
CA ILE A 85 4.94 -8.95 5.79
C ILE A 85 4.34 -10.19 5.14
N LYS A 86 3.94 -10.12 3.86
CA LYS A 86 3.51 -11.30 3.09
C LYS A 86 4.62 -12.36 2.97
N ALA A 87 5.88 -11.95 2.94
CA ALA A 87 7.02 -12.86 2.90
C ALA A 87 7.35 -13.53 4.25
N LEU A 88 6.80 -13.03 5.36
CA LEU A 88 7.08 -13.60 6.69
C LEU A 88 6.38 -14.95 6.87
N ARG A 89 7.14 -15.96 7.25
CA ARG A 89 6.59 -17.23 7.71
C ARG A 89 6.06 -17.05 9.14
N PRO A 90 4.83 -17.46 9.44
CA PRO A 90 4.27 -17.33 10.79
C PRO A 90 5.14 -17.95 11.88
N ALA A 91 5.81 -19.08 11.58
CA ALA A 91 6.71 -19.76 12.51
C ALA A 91 7.96 -18.95 12.92
N ASP A 92 8.36 -17.97 12.11
CA ASP A 92 9.50 -17.11 12.42
C ASP A 92 9.08 -15.87 13.25
N ILE A 93 7.77 -15.60 13.38
CA ILE A 93 7.26 -14.47 14.16
C ILE A 93 7.25 -14.85 15.64
N ILE A 94 8.06 -14.15 16.43
CA ILE A 94 8.14 -14.36 17.88
C ILE A 94 6.96 -13.68 18.59
N ARG A 95 6.68 -12.44 18.19
CA ARG A 95 5.58 -11.60 18.69
C ARG A 95 5.33 -10.42 17.77
N ILE A 96 4.18 -9.78 17.95
CA ILE A 96 3.89 -8.47 17.36
C ILE A 96 3.83 -7.45 18.50
N GLU A 97 4.57 -6.35 18.36
CA GLU A 97 4.48 -5.21 19.25
C GLU A 97 3.48 -4.21 18.67
N TYR A 98 2.34 -4.10 19.32
CA TYR A 98 1.25 -3.22 18.93
C TYR A 98 1.32 -1.93 19.75
N HIS A 99 1.55 -0.81 19.08
CA HIS A 99 1.56 0.52 19.67
C HIS A 99 0.28 1.26 19.24
N ASP A 100 -0.60 1.51 20.19
CA ASP A 100 -1.76 2.36 20.03
C ASP A 100 -1.42 3.73 20.61
N ASN A 101 -1.31 4.75 19.78
CA ASN A 101 -0.75 6.05 20.11
C ASN A 101 0.78 6.02 20.36
N PRO A 102 1.58 5.71 19.33
CA PRO A 102 3.01 5.45 19.47
C PRO A 102 3.89 6.69 19.77
N GLY A 103 3.31 7.90 19.74
CA GLY A 103 3.99 9.15 20.00
C GLY A 103 4.92 9.62 18.88
N LEU A 104 5.57 10.78 19.07
CA LEU A 104 6.36 11.49 18.04
C LEU A 104 7.51 10.69 17.44
N ARG A 105 7.99 9.66 18.11
CA ARG A 105 9.04 8.76 17.62
C ARG A 105 8.71 8.11 16.26
N TYR A 106 7.43 7.92 15.98
CA TYR A 106 6.94 7.24 14.79
C TYR A 106 6.28 8.19 13.78
N GLY A 107 6.53 9.49 13.92
CA GLY A 107 5.94 10.52 13.06
C GLY A 107 4.44 10.67 13.29
N ASN A 108 3.66 10.68 12.21
CA ASN A 108 2.21 10.84 12.25
C ASN A 108 1.45 9.51 12.37
N ALA A 109 2.15 8.39 12.63
CA ALA A 109 1.51 7.09 12.72
C ALA A 109 0.57 7.04 13.95
N GLU A 110 -0.69 6.69 13.73
CA GLU A 110 -1.64 6.42 14.81
C GLU A 110 -1.44 5.06 15.45
N ILE A 111 -1.07 4.08 14.62
CA ILE A 111 -0.77 2.72 15.08
C ILE A 111 0.56 2.28 14.48
N VAL A 112 1.38 1.62 15.29
CA VAL A 112 2.58 0.95 14.81
C VAL A 112 2.49 -0.54 15.13
N LEU A 113 2.73 -1.36 14.12
CA LEU A 113 2.86 -2.81 14.22
C LEU A 113 4.32 -3.18 13.97
N ASP A 114 5.03 -3.63 14.99
CA ASP A 114 6.40 -4.11 14.84
C ASP A 114 6.44 -5.64 14.99
N TYR A 115 6.67 -6.32 13.88
CA TYR A 115 6.84 -7.77 13.84
C TYR A 115 8.24 -8.13 14.33
N ILE A 116 8.33 -8.70 15.50
CA ILE A 116 9.58 -9.22 16.04
C ILE A 116 9.75 -10.64 15.55
N VAL A 117 10.71 -10.83 14.62
CA VAL A 117 10.96 -12.09 13.95
C VAL A 117 12.35 -12.64 14.29
N ARG A 118 12.47 -13.97 14.24
CA ARG A 118 13.77 -14.63 14.27
C ARG A 118 14.51 -14.27 12.99
N ARG A 119 15.74 -13.81 13.12
CA ARG A 119 16.63 -13.60 11.98
C ARG A 119 17.63 -14.74 11.94
N PRO A 120 17.61 -15.61 10.93
CA PRO A 120 18.72 -16.51 10.70
C PRO A 120 19.98 -15.69 10.36
N ASP A 121 21.16 -16.14 10.78
CA ASP A 121 22.43 -15.47 10.47
C ASP A 121 22.69 -15.37 8.96
N THR A 122 22.18 -16.34 8.21
CA THR A 122 22.20 -16.34 6.75
C THR A 122 20.94 -17.06 6.23
N GLY A 123 20.27 -16.44 5.30
CA GLY A 123 19.03 -16.98 4.72
C GLY A 123 18.32 -15.93 3.87
N GLY A 124 17.18 -16.31 3.32
CA GLY A 124 16.37 -15.39 2.52
C GLY A 124 14.98 -15.93 2.29
N SER A 125 14.13 -15.05 1.78
CA SER A 125 12.78 -15.37 1.30
C SER A 125 12.58 -14.73 -0.06
N PHE A 126 11.79 -15.39 -0.88
CA PHE A 126 11.35 -14.89 -2.17
C PHE A 126 9.86 -15.19 -2.33
N GLY A 127 9.13 -14.28 -2.94
CA GLY A 127 7.71 -14.47 -3.22
C GLY A 127 7.28 -13.71 -4.46
N THR A 128 6.18 -14.16 -5.01
CA THR A 128 5.49 -13.50 -6.13
C THR A 128 3.99 -13.53 -5.88
N ASP A 129 3.33 -12.47 -6.30
CA ASP A 129 1.88 -12.31 -6.20
C ASP A 129 1.40 -11.78 -7.56
N LEU A 130 0.69 -12.62 -8.29
CA LEU A 130 0.30 -12.38 -9.67
C LEU A 130 -1.22 -12.46 -9.78
N SER A 131 -1.81 -11.40 -10.32
CA SER A 131 -3.23 -11.34 -10.61
C SER A 131 -3.45 -10.78 -12.01
N GLN A 132 -4.31 -11.43 -12.79
CA GLN A 132 -4.61 -11.03 -14.17
C GLN A 132 -6.10 -11.19 -14.44
N GLY A 133 -6.72 -10.16 -15.01
CA GLY A 133 -8.06 -10.25 -15.58
C GLY A 133 -8.07 -11.12 -16.86
N ILE A 134 -9.09 -11.95 -17.03
CA ILE A 134 -9.15 -12.92 -18.14
C ILE A 134 -9.46 -12.22 -19.47
N ASN A 135 -10.25 -11.16 -19.44
CA ASN A 135 -10.80 -10.49 -20.62
C ASN A 135 -10.23 -9.10 -20.89
N ALA A 136 -9.27 -8.64 -20.11
CA ALA A 136 -8.66 -7.33 -20.25
C ALA A 136 -7.23 -7.34 -19.73
N MET A 137 -6.39 -6.41 -20.20
CA MET A 137 -5.06 -6.16 -19.60
C MET A 137 -5.24 -5.40 -18.28
N TRP A 138 -5.80 -6.09 -17.30
CA TRP A 138 -6.00 -5.64 -15.93
C TRP A 138 -5.27 -6.58 -14.99
N GLY A 139 -4.06 -6.20 -14.61
CA GLY A 139 -3.20 -7.09 -13.84
C GLY A 139 -2.53 -6.38 -12.68
N SER A 140 -2.04 -7.18 -11.75
CA SER A 140 -1.17 -6.76 -10.65
C SER A 140 -0.09 -7.81 -10.51
N TYR A 141 1.15 -7.42 -10.77
CA TYR A 141 2.29 -8.31 -10.73
C TYR A 141 3.28 -7.79 -9.71
N ASN A 142 3.56 -8.61 -8.73
CA ASN A 142 4.45 -8.26 -7.64
C ASN A 142 5.48 -9.38 -7.42
N VAL A 143 6.74 -8.99 -7.35
CA VAL A 143 7.87 -9.86 -7.07
C VAL A 143 8.64 -9.25 -5.92
N PHE A 144 8.97 -10.03 -4.91
CA PHE A 144 9.69 -9.53 -3.76
C PHE A 144 10.63 -10.58 -3.20
N GLY A 145 11.71 -10.12 -2.60
CA GLY A 145 12.68 -10.99 -1.98
C GLY A 145 13.50 -10.27 -0.93
N LYS A 146 14.01 -11.04 0.01
CA LYS A 146 14.86 -10.56 1.09
C LYS A 146 15.97 -11.56 1.37
N VAL A 147 17.18 -11.08 1.57
CA VAL A 147 18.35 -11.89 1.89
C VAL A 147 19.03 -11.31 3.12
N ASN A 148 19.25 -12.16 4.11
CA ASN A 148 20.01 -11.86 5.31
C ASN A 148 21.41 -12.48 5.21
N HIS A 149 22.42 -11.70 5.51
CA HIS A 149 23.78 -12.19 5.71
C HIS A 149 24.38 -11.57 6.96
N LYS A 150 24.56 -12.37 8.02
CA LYS A 150 25.05 -11.91 9.33
C LYS A 150 24.21 -10.72 9.86
N LYS A 151 24.80 -9.55 9.91
CA LYS A 151 24.20 -8.32 10.44
C LYS A 151 23.47 -7.48 9.37
N SER A 152 23.60 -7.86 8.12
CA SER A 152 23.04 -7.16 6.96
C SER A 152 21.81 -7.85 6.42
N GLU A 153 20.88 -7.06 5.97
CA GLU A 153 19.65 -7.51 5.29
C GLU A 153 19.45 -6.66 4.04
N PHE A 154 19.21 -7.32 2.91
CA PHE A 154 18.88 -6.70 1.63
C PHE A 154 17.47 -7.10 1.24
N GLY A 155 16.66 -6.14 0.84
CA GLY A 155 15.30 -6.35 0.36
C GLY A 155 15.14 -5.74 -1.03
N LEU A 156 14.33 -6.42 -1.85
CA LEU A 156 13.89 -5.96 -3.16
C LEU A 156 12.41 -6.26 -3.31
N SER A 157 11.63 -5.28 -3.76
CA SER A 157 10.29 -5.54 -4.27
C SER A 157 10.03 -4.72 -5.53
N TYR A 158 9.34 -5.33 -6.49
CA TYR A 158 8.91 -4.68 -7.71
C TYR A 158 7.45 -5.01 -7.99
N TYR A 159 6.67 -3.96 -8.22
CA TYR A 159 5.28 -4.04 -8.59
C TYR A 159 5.06 -3.41 -9.96
N MET A 160 4.25 -4.06 -10.80
CA MET A 160 3.74 -3.54 -12.05
C MET A 160 2.22 -3.78 -12.11
N GLY A 161 1.46 -2.73 -12.44
CA GLY A 161 0.01 -2.77 -12.54
C GLY A 161 -0.49 -2.16 -13.84
N PRO A 162 -0.54 -2.93 -14.95
CA PRO A 162 -1.21 -2.48 -16.15
C PRO A 162 -2.72 -2.41 -15.94
N ARG A 163 -3.34 -1.38 -16.51
CA ARG A 163 -4.78 -1.19 -16.56
C ARG A 163 -5.16 -0.74 -17.95
N ASP A 164 -6.06 -1.46 -18.56
CA ASP A 164 -6.58 -1.18 -19.89
C ASP A 164 -8.11 -1.11 -19.81
N PHE A 165 -8.65 0.04 -20.18
CA PHE A 165 -10.06 0.35 -20.05
C PHE A 165 -10.64 0.55 -21.45
N TYR A 166 -11.47 -0.39 -21.87
CA TYR A 166 -12.25 -0.30 -23.10
C TYR A 166 -13.66 0.17 -22.83
N GLY A 167 -14.21 0.94 -23.77
CA GLY A 167 -15.57 1.42 -23.69
C GLY A 167 -15.80 2.46 -22.58
N MET A 168 -14.76 3.18 -22.16
CA MET A 168 -14.92 4.33 -21.28
C MET A 168 -15.65 5.45 -22.02
N TYR A 169 -16.57 6.09 -21.35
CA TYR A 169 -17.23 7.31 -21.81
C TYR A 169 -17.42 8.29 -20.67
N ARG A 170 -17.65 9.54 -21.00
CA ARG A 170 -17.94 10.61 -20.03
C ARG A 170 -19.22 11.31 -20.47
N ASP A 171 -20.26 11.20 -19.64
CA ASP A 171 -21.46 12.01 -19.76
C ASP A 171 -21.39 13.11 -18.70
N ASN A 172 -21.65 14.37 -19.10
CA ASN A 172 -21.61 15.50 -18.21
C ASN A 172 -22.73 16.48 -18.54
N GLU A 173 -23.31 17.12 -17.52
CA GLU A 173 -24.32 18.17 -17.66
C GLU A 173 -23.86 19.39 -16.90
N GLU A 174 -23.76 20.52 -17.58
CA GLU A 174 -23.33 21.77 -17.01
C GLU A 174 -24.43 22.83 -17.19
N THR A 175 -24.78 23.53 -16.12
CA THR A 175 -25.73 24.63 -16.16
C THR A 175 -25.00 25.95 -15.96
N PHE A 176 -25.07 26.83 -16.94
CA PHE A 176 -24.47 28.14 -16.89
C PHE A 176 -25.54 29.21 -16.62
N ARG A 177 -25.29 30.06 -15.66
CA ARG A 177 -26.11 31.26 -15.42
C ARG A 177 -25.48 32.45 -16.15
N LEU A 178 -26.20 32.98 -17.11
CA LEU A 178 -25.74 34.10 -17.92
C LEU A 178 -25.88 35.42 -17.17
N ALA A 179 -25.16 36.45 -17.62
CA ALA A 179 -25.18 37.76 -17.00
C ALA A 179 -26.55 38.47 -17.06
N ASP A 180 -27.39 38.10 -18.03
CA ASP A 180 -28.78 38.59 -18.18
C ASP A 180 -29.78 37.86 -17.26
N GLY A 181 -29.30 36.92 -16.43
CA GLY A 181 -30.10 36.13 -15.52
C GLY A 181 -30.69 34.85 -16.13
N ASN A 182 -30.53 34.63 -17.43
CA ASN A 182 -30.92 33.38 -18.09
C ASN A 182 -30.03 32.24 -17.73
N THR A 183 -30.51 31.02 -17.89
CA THR A 183 -29.72 29.80 -17.74
C THR A 183 -29.64 29.03 -19.06
N THR A 184 -28.47 28.51 -19.39
CA THR A 184 -28.30 27.57 -20.48
C THR A 184 -27.71 26.29 -19.93
N GLN A 185 -28.11 25.15 -20.47
CA GLN A 185 -27.62 23.85 -20.07
C GLN A 185 -26.87 23.22 -21.23
N ARG A 186 -25.63 22.89 -21.01
CA ARG A 186 -24.76 22.19 -21.95
C ARG A 186 -24.61 20.73 -21.51
N VAL A 187 -24.81 19.82 -22.45
CA VAL A 187 -24.71 18.39 -22.25
C VAL A 187 -23.53 17.86 -23.06
N GLU A 188 -22.70 17.09 -22.43
CA GLU A 188 -21.69 16.24 -23.05
C GLU A 188 -22.23 14.80 -23.08
N LYS A 189 -22.31 14.21 -24.27
CA LYS A 189 -22.67 12.82 -24.47
C LYS A 189 -21.46 12.09 -25.00
N GLY A 190 -20.85 11.25 -24.13
CA GLY A 190 -19.63 10.54 -24.45
C GLY A 190 -19.85 9.34 -25.37
N GLU A 191 -18.87 9.09 -26.23
CA GLU A 191 -18.74 7.87 -27.00
C GLU A 191 -17.70 6.95 -26.37
N PRO A 192 -17.82 5.60 -26.58
CA PRO A 192 -16.84 4.64 -26.10
C PRO A 192 -15.43 4.96 -26.56
N SER A 193 -14.50 5.06 -25.62
CA SER A 193 -13.10 5.37 -25.85
C SER A 193 -12.19 4.39 -25.12
N HIS A 194 -10.90 4.56 -25.29
CA HIS A 194 -9.87 3.69 -24.74
C HIS A 194 -8.92 4.47 -23.85
N ALA A 195 -8.64 3.94 -22.66
CA ALA A 195 -7.66 4.49 -21.74
C ALA A 195 -6.71 3.42 -21.23
N MET A 196 -5.44 3.77 -21.09
CA MET A 196 -4.41 2.86 -20.62
C MET A 196 -3.55 3.51 -19.56
N LEU A 197 -3.18 2.72 -18.56
CA LEU A 197 -2.42 3.13 -17.40
C LEU A 197 -1.43 2.05 -16.99
N PHE A 198 -0.17 2.43 -16.76
CA PHE A 198 0.88 1.57 -16.23
C PHE A 198 1.43 2.14 -14.94
N MET A 199 1.21 1.44 -13.84
CA MET A 199 1.80 1.76 -12.54
C MET A 199 3.01 0.89 -12.28
N GLN A 200 4.09 1.47 -11.75
CA GLN A 200 5.31 0.76 -11.39
C GLN A 200 5.85 1.25 -10.05
N ASN A 201 6.27 0.32 -9.20
CA ASN A 201 6.91 0.62 -7.94
C ASN A 201 8.10 -0.32 -7.73
N LEU A 202 9.29 0.25 -7.59
CA LEU A 202 10.49 -0.45 -7.18
C LEU A 202 10.85 -0.01 -5.76
N ASN A 203 11.14 -0.97 -4.89
CA ASN A 203 11.65 -0.72 -3.56
C ASN A 203 12.91 -1.55 -3.33
N VAL A 204 14.01 -0.89 -2.98
CA VAL A 204 15.28 -1.53 -2.63
C VAL A 204 15.63 -1.09 -1.23
N SER A 205 15.83 -2.02 -0.33
CA SER A 205 16.15 -1.75 1.06
C SER A 205 17.45 -2.42 1.49
N TYR A 206 18.16 -1.76 2.38
CA TYR A 206 19.30 -2.29 3.08
C TYR A 206 19.20 -1.96 4.55
N SER A 207 19.47 -2.91 5.43
CA SER A 207 19.60 -2.65 6.85
C SER A 207 20.82 -3.34 7.44
N LEU A 208 21.47 -2.68 8.39
CA LEU A 208 22.63 -3.16 9.13
C LEU A 208 22.38 -3.03 10.63
N GLN A 209 22.26 -4.15 11.30
CA GLN A 209 22.25 -4.23 12.75
C GLN A 209 23.68 -4.35 13.27
N ALA A 210 24.44 -3.24 13.28
CA ALA A 210 25.87 -3.25 13.63
C ALA A 210 26.13 -3.82 15.04
N SER A 211 25.22 -3.50 15.99
CA SER A 211 25.23 -4.05 17.34
C SER A 211 23.78 -4.13 17.89
N LYS A 212 23.61 -4.64 19.12
CA LYS A 212 22.30 -4.60 19.82
C LYS A 212 21.77 -3.16 20.02
N ASN A 213 22.65 -2.19 19.95
CA ASN A 213 22.35 -0.78 20.23
C ASN A 213 22.41 0.11 18.97
N SER A 214 22.82 -0.41 17.83
CA SER A 214 23.02 0.38 16.61
C SER A 214 22.35 -0.26 15.41
N LEU A 215 21.47 0.50 14.75
CA LEU A 215 20.76 0.12 13.55
C LEU A 215 20.91 1.21 12.51
N PHE A 216 21.28 0.82 11.30
CA PHE A 216 21.22 1.66 10.10
C PHE A 216 20.27 1.04 9.09
N SER A 217 19.47 1.85 8.41
CA SER A 217 18.76 1.41 7.22
C SER A 217 18.73 2.48 6.13
N ALA A 218 18.71 2.02 4.89
CA ALA A 218 18.55 2.83 3.71
C ALA A 218 17.48 2.20 2.82
N THR A 219 16.53 2.99 2.35
CA THR A 219 15.48 2.52 1.45
C THR A 219 15.39 3.45 0.27
N PHE A 220 15.61 2.91 -0.92
CA PHE A 220 15.34 3.60 -2.18
C PHE A 220 14.01 3.13 -2.74
N ARG A 221 13.16 4.08 -3.13
CA ARG A 221 11.86 3.81 -3.77
C ARG A 221 11.80 4.57 -5.08
N LEU A 222 11.38 3.89 -6.13
CA LEU A 222 11.07 4.49 -7.42
C LEU A 222 9.60 4.19 -7.74
N ARG A 223 8.77 5.21 -7.72
CA ARG A 223 7.37 5.11 -8.13
C ARG A 223 7.19 5.79 -9.46
N GLY A 224 6.44 5.17 -10.33
CA GLY A 224 6.14 5.71 -11.64
C GLY A 224 4.74 5.35 -12.11
N ASN A 225 4.20 6.24 -12.91
CA ASN A 225 2.96 6.04 -13.64
C ASN A 225 3.17 6.52 -15.07
N ASN A 226 2.70 5.73 -16.03
CA ASN A 226 2.64 6.10 -17.43
C ASN A 226 1.24 5.88 -17.96
N GLN A 227 0.63 6.93 -18.46
CA GLN A 227 -0.71 6.99 -19.00
C GLN A 227 -0.59 7.46 -20.46
N PRO A 228 -0.32 6.52 -21.40
CA PRO A 228 -0.05 6.87 -22.78
C PRO A 228 -1.26 7.39 -23.52
N ASN A 229 -2.45 7.03 -23.09
CA ASN A 229 -3.73 7.53 -23.58
C ASN A 229 -4.75 7.52 -22.45
N TRP A 230 -5.49 8.61 -22.37
CA TRP A 230 -6.67 8.77 -21.51
C TRP A 230 -7.61 9.67 -22.28
N ASP A 231 -8.35 9.05 -23.18
CA ASP A 231 -9.07 9.75 -24.21
C ASP A 231 -10.56 9.75 -23.91
N TYR A 232 -11.21 10.88 -24.11
CA TYR A 232 -12.65 11.00 -24.20
C TYR A 232 -13.01 11.63 -25.54
N GLN A 233 -14.09 11.16 -26.11
CA GLN A 233 -14.69 11.71 -27.31
C GLN A 233 -16.20 11.66 -27.20
N GLY A 234 -16.88 12.53 -27.91
CA GLY A 234 -18.32 12.60 -27.86
C GLY A 234 -18.86 13.87 -28.51
N VAL A 235 -20.09 14.19 -28.18
CA VAL A 235 -20.76 15.38 -28.68
C VAL A 235 -21.19 16.29 -27.52
N LEU A 236 -21.14 17.59 -27.80
CA LEU A 236 -21.62 18.65 -26.91
C LEU A 236 -22.81 19.34 -27.57
N TYR A 237 -23.86 19.60 -26.84
CA TYR A 237 -25.01 20.33 -27.33
C TYR A 237 -25.68 21.12 -26.19
N ASN A 238 -26.42 22.16 -26.54
CA ASN A 238 -27.24 22.88 -25.59
C ASN A 238 -28.66 22.29 -25.59
N VAL A 239 -29.26 22.10 -24.43
CA VAL A 239 -30.58 21.45 -24.27
C VAL A 239 -31.68 22.19 -25.06
N ASN A 240 -31.54 23.50 -25.24
CA ASN A 240 -32.52 24.33 -25.98
C ASN A 240 -32.23 24.40 -27.48
N ASP A 241 -31.13 23.85 -27.96
CA ASP A 241 -30.73 23.86 -29.37
C ASP A 241 -29.88 22.62 -29.68
N GLU A 242 -30.56 21.51 -29.94
CA GLU A 242 -29.92 20.23 -30.29
C GLU A 242 -29.45 20.17 -31.74
N THR A 243 -29.68 21.23 -32.53
CA THR A 243 -29.29 21.24 -33.95
C THR A 243 -27.79 21.43 -34.16
N ASP A 244 -27.12 22.10 -33.22
CA ASP A 244 -25.69 22.36 -33.25
C ASP A 244 -24.93 21.42 -32.35
N MET A 245 -24.82 20.16 -32.78
CA MET A 245 -23.99 19.15 -32.09
C MET A 245 -22.52 19.35 -32.45
N VAL A 246 -21.74 19.72 -31.44
CA VAL A 246 -20.29 19.95 -31.56
C VAL A 246 -19.56 18.66 -31.21
N ASN A 247 -18.71 18.16 -32.11
CA ASN A 247 -17.84 17.03 -31.79
C ASN A 247 -16.74 17.47 -30.83
N MET A 248 -16.50 16.67 -29.80
CA MET A 248 -15.50 16.91 -28.76
C MET A 248 -14.49 15.78 -28.74
N ILE A 249 -13.21 16.14 -28.63
CA ILE A 249 -12.08 15.23 -28.41
C ILE A 249 -11.26 15.80 -27.27
N ASP A 250 -11.02 14.99 -26.24
CA ASP A 250 -10.18 15.31 -25.08
C ASP A 250 -9.16 14.17 -24.88
N ARG A 251 -7.93 14.39 -25.31
CA ARG A 251 -6.84 13.41 -25.26
C ARG A 251 -5.81 13.85 -24.25
N THR A 252 -5.54 13.00 -23.27
CA THR A 252 -4.54 13.26 -22.24
C THR A 252 -3.48 12.16 -22.23
N LYS A 253 -2.21 12.59 -22.24
CA LYS A 253 -1.06 11.75 -21.95
C LYS A 253 -0.40 12.27 -20.69
N ASN A 254 -0.17 11.41 -19.73
CA ASN A 254 0.47 11.79 -18.48
C ASN A 254 1.52 10.74 -18.07
N SER A 255 2.65 11.19 -17.58
CA SER A 255 3.65 10.33 -16.97
C SER A 255 4.34 11.05 -15.84
N TRP A 256 4.55 10.34 -14.74
CA TRP A 256 5.33 10.85 -13.64
C TRP A 256 6.26 9.80 -13.06
N THR A 257 7.37 10.24 -12.49
CA THR A 257 8.36 9.41 -11.83
C THR A 257 8.82 10.10 -10.57
N ARG A 258 8.83 9.37 -9.45
CA ARG A 258 9.14 9.88 -8.11
C ARG A 258 10.16 8.97 -7.41
N PRO A 259 11.47 9.13 -7.66
CA PRO A 259 12.48 8.51 -6.83
C PRO A 259 12.50 9.15 -5.44
N SER A 260 12.68 8.32 -4.42
CA SER A 260 12.89 8.77 -3.04
C SER A 260 13.94 7.92 -2.34
N LEU A 261 14.72 8.55 -1.47
CA LEU A 261 15.71 7.91 -0.61
C LEU A 261 15.36 8.23 0.84
N ASP A 262 15.31 7.20 1.66
CA ASP A 262 15.04 7.27 3.10
C ASP A 262 16.24 6.65 3.81
N LEU A 263 16.92 7.44 4.65
CA LEU A 263 18.03 6.99 5.47
C LEU A 263 17.64 7.10 6.94
N TYR A 264 17.80 6.02 7.66
CA TYR A 264 17.50 5.93 9.07
C TYR A 264 18.70 5.40 9.84
N TYR A 265 19.07 6.08 10.93
CA TYR A 265 20.06 5.62 11.88
C TYR A 265 19.54 5.74 13.30
N GLN A 266 19.70 4.68 14.08
CA GLN A 266 19.33 4.65 15.49
C GLN A 266 20.50 4.16 16.31
N GLN A 267 20.79 4.86 17.41
CA GLN A 267 21.76 4.48 18.42
C GLN A 267 21.15 4.54 19.81
N ASN A 268 21.07 3.40 20.48
CA ASN A 268 20.68 3.35 21.88
C ASN A 268 21.91 3.69 22.76
N LEU A 269 21.77 4.71 23.56
CA LEU A 269 22.79 5.22 24.47
C LEU A 269 22.56 4.67 25.88
N LYS A 270 23.52 4.97 26.79
CA LYS A 270 23.36 4.67 28.23
C LYS A 270 22.19 5.47 28.81
N LYS A 271 21.68 5.06 29.97
CA LYS A 271 20.57 5.70 30.70
C LYS A 271 19.23 5.76 29.92
N LYS A 272 18.93 4.70 29.15
CA LYS A 272 17.66 4.59 28.34
C LYS A 272 17.46 5.72 27.32
N GLN A 273 18.50 6.35 26.87
CA GLN A 273 18.45 7.36 25.82
C GLN A 273 18.57 6.69 24.45
N THR A 274 17.90 7.25 23.45
CA THR A 274 18.01 6.82 22.06
C THR A 274 18.25 8.03 21.17
N LEU A 275 19.27 7.96 20.33
CA LEU A 275 19.52 8.92 19.29
C LEU A 275 18.98 8.37 17.97
N VAL A 276 18.21 9.18 17.24
CA VAL A 276 17.63 8.81 15.94
C VAL A 276 17.91 9.92 14.95
N PHE A 277 18.43 9.53 13.78
CA PHE A 277 18.49 10.38 12.60
C PHE A 277 17.62 9.79 11.51
N ASN A 278 16.83 10.64 10.89
CA ASN A 278 16.01 10.31 9.74
C ASN A 278 16.20 11.39 8.67
N LEU A 279 16.56 10.97 7.45
CA LEU A 279 16.70 11.84 6.30
C LEU A 279 15.92 11.27 5.13
N VAL A 280 14.97 12.04 4.61
CA VAL A 280 14.15 11.66 3.46
C VAL A 280 14.35 12.69 2.35
N GLY A 281 14.70 12.21 1.17
CA GLY A 281 14.76 13.01 -0.05
C GLY A 281 13.83 12.44 -1.11
N THR A 282 13.05 13.29 -1.77
CA THR A 282 12.17 12.90 -2.88
C THR A 282 12.32 13.88 -4.02
N TYR A 283 12.42 13.35 -5.25
CA TYR A 283 12.37 14.13 -6.47
C TYR A 283 11.09 13.78 -7.22
N ASN A 284 10.42 14.77 -7.78
CA ASN A 284 9.22 14.59 -8.60
C ASN A 284 9.48 15.08 -10.01
N ARG A 285 9.21 14.24 -11.00
CA ARG A 285 9.20 14.59 -12.41
C ARG A 285 7.87 14.18 -13.00
N GLU A 286 7.17 15.15 -13.57
CA GLU A 286 5.88 14.95 -14.21
C GLU A 286 5.90 15.57 -15.62
N LYS A 287 5.25 14.90 -16.56
CA LYS A 287 4.99 15.38 -17.91
C LYS A 287 3.52 15.13 -18.21
N SER A 288 2.83 16.17 -18.62
CA SER A 288 1.44 16.10 -19.04
C SER A 288 1.31 16.76 -20.42
N HIS A 289 0.53 16.16 -21.28
CA HIS A 289 0.18 16.72 -22.58
C HIS A 289 -1.31 16.48 -22.81
N ARG A 290 -2.08 17.55 -23.00
CA ARG A 290 -3.51 17.47 -23.25
C ARG A 290 -3.85 18.20 -24.53
N ILE A 291 -4.65 17.56 -25.37
CA ILE A 291 -5.27 18.11 -26.56
C ILE A 291 -6.77 18.09 -26.33
N TYR A 292 -7.38 19.25 -26.38
CA TYR A 292 -8.83 19.41 -26.33
C TYR A 292 -9.32 20.15 -27.57
N GLN A 293 -10.24 19.54 -28.29
CA GLN A 293 -10.75 20.07 -29.56
C GLN A 293 -12.27 19.98 -29.60
N GLU A 294 -12.87 21.05 -30.12
CA GLU A 294 -14.28 21.12 -30.47
C GLU A 294 -14.42 21.46 -31.94
N SER A 295 -15.28 20.75 -32.67
CA SER A 295 -15.53 20.99 -34.09
C SER A 295 -17.01 20.87 -34.45
N LEU A 296 -17.49 21.76 -35.30
CA LEU A 296 -18.84 21.76 -35.87
C LEU A 296 -18.73 21.67 -37.39
N HIS A 297 -19.41 20.72 -38.02
CA HIS A 297 -19.39 20.51 -39.47
C HIS A 297 -17.97 20.50 -40.11
N ASN A 298 -16.99 19.93 -39.40
CA ASN A 298 -15.56 19.93 -39.75
C ASN A 298 -14.82 21.26 -39.62
N GLU A 299 -15.47 22.30 -39.13
CA GLU A 299 -14.80 23.53 -38.74
C GLU A 299 -14.36 23.47 -37.29
N MET A 300 -13.10 23.82 -37.03
CA MET A 300 -12.53 23.83 -35.68
C MET A 300 -13.04 25.09 -34.94
N LEU A 301 -13.76 24.86 -33.82
CA LEU A 301 -14.24 25.94 -32.96
C LEU A 301 -13.24 26.22 -31.84
N THR A 302 -12.66 25.19 -31.29
CA THR A 302 -11.70 25.26 -30.15
C THR A 302 -10.59 24.27 -30.39
N ASP A 303 -9.33 24.70 -30.16
CA ASP A 303 -8.15 23.87 -30.19
C ASP A 303 -7.22 24.31 -29.04
N ILE A 304 -7.13 23.47 -28.01
CA ILE A 304 -6.28 23.71 -26.83
C ILE A 304 -5.23 22.60 -26.77
N ASN A 305 -3.98 23.00 -26.88
CA ASN A 305 -2.84 22.10 -26.78
C ASN A 305 -1.93 22.56 -25.62
N ASN A 306 -1.95 21.83 -24.52
CA ASN A 306 -1.19 22.13 -23.31
C ASN A 306 -0.10 21.08 -23.07
N ASN A 307 1.13 21.52 -22.77
CA ASN A 307 2.28 20.71 -22.44
C ASN A 307 2.75 20.93 -21.01
#